data_bc2169e3d2b87b130e6d175a3ec07656
#
_entry.id   bc2169e3d2b87b130e6d175a3ec07656
#
_cell.length_a   1.000
_cell.length_b   1.000
_cell.length_c   1.000
_cell.angle_alpha   90.00
_cell.angle_beta   90.00
_cell.angle_gamma   90.00
#
_symmetry.space_group_name_H-M   'P 1'
#
loop_
_entity.id
_entity.type
_entity.pdbx_description
1 polymer ?
#
loop_
_entity_poly.entity_id
_entity_poly.type
_entity_poly.pdbx_seq_one_letter_code
_entity_poly.pdbx_strand_id
1 'polypeptide(L)'
;IEDRKKILELYLNGKNHEINIERLTNETAGFSSAALATLINEALLNMIKMNKKILENDDIEVAKNKLEFGKKQIKILDNKQKEILAIYQASKAYVSKTRVALFDENVQKLHPTYPSYNELCENIKRDLAGFIGVEVIKKQKYAINHEDLESAFKTANEIVNKYKMSNSTDELLINIKNDLRTELSQNIEK
;
A
#
# COMPACT_ATOMS: atom_id res chain seq x y z
N ILE A 1 11.96 20.20 16.69
CA ILE A 1 10.73 19.75 17.38
C ILE A 1 9.96 20.99 17.85
N GLU A 2 10.57 21.87 18.59
CA GLU A 2 9.97 23.09 19.17
C GLU A 2 9.30 23.98 18.11
N ASP A 3 9.99 24.24 16.99
CA ASP A 3 9.46 25.09 15.92
C ASP A 3 8.23 24.48 15.24
N ARG A 4 8.18 23.13 15.09
CA ARG A 4 6.98 22.46 14.57
C ARG A 4 5.80 22.59 15.51
N LYS A 5 6.02 22.45 16.82
CA LYS A 5 4.99 22.65 17.84
C LYS A 5 4.37 24.04 17.74
N LYS A 6 5.21 25.07 17.70
CA LYS A 6 4.77 26.47 17.55
C LYS A 6 3.98 26.72 16.27
N ILE A 7 4.40 26.09 15.15
CA ILE A 7 3.70 26.20 13.88
C ILE A 7 2.32 25.52 13.96
N LEU A 8 2.23 24.33 14.56
CA LEU A 8 0.95 23.64 14.75
C LEU A 8 0.03 24.42 15.67
N GLU A 9 0.52 24.96 16.78
CA GLU A 9 -0.22 25.84 17.69
C GLU A 9 -0.76 27.07 16.95
N LEU A 10 0.05 27.68 16.10
CA LEU A 10 -0.36 28.84 15.29
C LEU A 10 -1.52 28.49 14.35
N TYR A 11 -1.43 27.36 13.64
CA TYR A 11 -2.48 26.94 12.69
C TYR A 11 -3.77 26.42 13.36
N LEU A 12 -3.67 25.92 14.59
CA LEU A 12 -4.81 25.45 15.38
C LEU A 12 -5.44 26.56 16.23
N ASN A 13 -4.73 27.67 16.42
CA ASN A 13 -5.23 28.80 17.21
C ASN A 13 -6.58 29.31 16.67
N GLY A 14 -7.54 29.50 17.57
CA GLY A 14 -8.88 29.97 17.24
C GLY A 14 -9.76 28.93 16.55
N LYS A 15 -9.33 27.67 16.45
CA LYS A 15 -10.12 26.56 15.91
C LYS A 15 -10.60 25.63 17.04
N ASN A 16 -11.81 25.10 16.89
CA ASN A 16 -12.33 24.15 17.86
C ASN A 16 -11.74 22.76 17.58
N HIS A 17 -10.85 22.26 18.44
CA HIS A 17 -10.14 21.01 18.22
C HIS A 17 -9.85 20.23 19.52
N GLU A 18 -9.75 18.91 19.39
CA GLU A 18 -9.30 17.96 20.43
C GLU A 18 -7.97 17.30 20.06
N ILE A 19 -7.12 18.02 19.31
CA ILE A 19 -5.83 17.50 18.83
C ILE A 19 -4.79 17.50 19.94
N ASN A 20 -4.12 16.38 20.14
CA ASN A 20 -2.90 16.30 20.94
C ASN A 20 -1.71 16.84 20.13
N ILE A 21 -1.35 18.12 20.39
CA ILE A 21 -0.29 18.80 19.64
C ILE A 21 1.08 18.15 19.83
N GLU A 22 1.39 17.62 21.02
CA GLU A 22 2.67 16.96 21.27
C GLU A 22 2.81 15.67 20.44
N ARG A 23 1.77 14.84 20.44
CA ARG A 23 1.70 13.64 19.61
C ARG A 23 1.84 14.00 18.13
N LEU A 24 1.06 14.97 17.65
CA LEU A 24 1.10 15.41 16.25
C LEU A 24 2.48 15.97 15.85
N THR A 25 3.15 16.71 16.76
CA THR A 25 4.51 17.22 16.54
C THR A 25 5.50 16.08 16.28
N ASN A 26 5.39 14.98 17.03
CA ASN A 26 6.25 13.81 16.87
C ASN A 26 5.94 13.05 15.58
N GLU A 27 4.67 12.87 15.27
CA GLU A 27 4.20 12.15 14.08
C GLU A 27 4.49 12.89 12.76
N THR A 28 4.74 14.20 12.80
CA THR A 28 5.04 15.02 11.62
C THR A 28 6.54 15.30 11.49
N ALA A 29 7.40 14.39 11.96
CA ALA A 29 8.84 14.50 11.77
C ALA A 29 9.18 14.58 10.27
N GLY A 30 9.99 15.57 9.87
CA GLY A 30 10.35 15.80 8.47
C GLY A 30 9.39 16.68 7.65
N PHE A 31 8.22 17.05 8.19
CA PHE A 31 7.31 17.98 7.49
C PHE A 31 7.87 19.41 7.50
N SER A 32 7.80 20.06 6.34
CA SER A 32 8.05 21.50 6.25
C SER A 32 6.87 22.31 6.85
N SER A 33 7.08 23.59 7.13
CA SER A 33 6.01 24.49 7.58
C SER A 33 4.82 24.54 6.61
N ALA A 34 5.09 24.52 5.31
CA ALA A 34 4.06 24.45 4.27
C ALA A 34 3.28 23.14 4.30
N ALA A 35 3.96 22.00 4.54
CA ALA A 35 3.31 20.69 4.67
C ALA A 35 2.44 20.61 5.93
N LEU A 36 2.87 21.21 7.04
CA LEU A 36 2.05 21.31 8.27
C LEU A 36 0.80 22.17 8.05
N ALA A 37 0.95 23.31 7.38
CA ALA A 37 -0.20 24.15 7.01
C ALA A 37 -1.21 23.39 6.15
N THR A 38 -0.72 22.67 5.14
CA THR A 38 -1.56 21.87 4.25
C THR A 38 -2.26 20.75 5.02
N LEU A 39 -1.56 20.09 5.94
CA LEU A 39 -2.11 19.04 6.80
C LEU A 39 -3.32 19.55 7.61
N ILE A 40 -3.15 20.66 8.30
CA ILE A 40 -4.23 21.25 9.12
C ILE A 40 -5.40 21.70 8.24
N ASN A 41 -5.13 22.33 7.10
CA ASN A 41 -6.19 22.75 6.18
C ASN A 41 -6.96 21.56 5.59
N GLU A 42 -6.30 20.49 5.17
CA GLU A 42 -6.96 19.27 4.69
C GLU A 42 -7.79 18.58 5.79
N ALA A 43 -7.29 18.56 7.02
CA ALA A 43 -8.02 18.01 8.15
C ALA A 43 -9.29 18.82 8.47
N LEU A 44 -9.20 20.16 8.43
CA LEU A 44 -10.36 21.04 8.59
C LEU A 44 -11.39 20.85 7.47
N LEU A 45 -10.92 20.68 6.23
CA LEU A 45 -11.82 20.37 5.10
C LEU A 45 -12.52 19.02 5.29
N ASN A 46 -11.83 18.02 5.82
CA ASN A 46 -12.41 16.72 6.14
C ASN A 46 -13.48 16.85 7.25
N MET A 47 -13.17 17.56 8.34
CA MET A 47 -14.10 17.87 9.42
C MET A 47 -15.39 18.51 8.88
N ILE A 48 -15.28 19.55 8.03
CA ILE A 48 -16.42 20.24 7.42
C ILE A 48 -17.21 19.29 6.53
N LYS A 49 -16.53 18.50 5.69
CA LYS A 49 -17.16 17.52 4.79
C LYS A 49 -17.97 16.47 5.56
N MET A 50 -17.51 16.10 6.75
CA MET A 50 -18.21 15.15 7.63
C MET A 50 -19.25 15.83 8.56
N ASN A 51 -19.53 17.13 8.37
CA ASN A 51 -20.42 17.94 9.20
C ASN A 51 -20.07 17.92 10.70
N LYS A 52 -18.80 17.72 11.04
CA LYS A 52 -18.29 17.80 12.41
C LYS A 52 -18.09 19.27 12.82
N LYS A 53 -18.18 19.54 14.12
CA LYS A 53 -17.94 20.89 14.69
C LYS A 53 -16.59 21.01 15.40
N ILE A 54 -15.93 19.88 15.64
CA ILE A 54 -14.67 19.76 16.36
C ILE A 54 -13.70 18.99 15.48
N LEU A 55 -12.47 19.48 15.37
CA LEU A 55 -11.38 18.81 14.66
C LEU A 55 -10.81 17.72 15.56
N GLU A 56 -10.85 16.47 15.10
CA GLU A 56 -10.40 15.29 15.82
C GLU A 56 -9.14 14.68 15.21
N ASN A 57 -8.48 13.77 15.94
CA ASN A 57 -7.29 13.07 15.46
C ASN A 57 -7.56 12.26 14.18
N ASP A 58 -8.76 11.68 14.03
CA ASP A 58 -9.15 10.93 12.82
C ASP A 58 -9.11 11.81 11.56
N ASP A 59 -9.49 13.10 11.68
CA ASP A 59 -9.44 14.03 10.57
C ASP A 59 -7.98 14.34 10.17
N ILE A 60 -7.09 14.39 11.15
CA ILE A 60 -5.64 14.53 10.93
C ILE A 60 -5.08 13.29 10.22
N GLU A 61 -5.46 12.09 10.64
CA GLU A 61 -5.00 10.84 10.01
C GLU A 61 -5.43 10.75 8.54
N VAL A 62 -6.69 11.10 8.24
CA VAL A 62 -7.18 11.15 6.86
C VAL A 62 -6.40 12.16 6.03
N ALA A 63 -6.13 13.35 6.59
CA ALA A 63 -5.37 14.40 5.91
C ALA A 63 -3.91 13.98 5.70
N LYS A 64 -3.28 13.33 6.70
CA LYS A 64 -1.91 12.82 6.64
C LYS A 64 -1.77 11.77 5.55
N ASN A 65 -2.69 10.81 5.50
CA ASN A 65 -2.74 9.80 4.45
C ASN A 65 -2.84 10.44 3.05
N LYS A 66 -3.66 11.49 2.87
CA LYS A 66 -3.72 12.23 1.61
C LYS A 66 -2.42 12.91 1.23
N LEU A 67 -1.66 13.42 2.20
CA LEU A 67 -0.41 14.13 1.96
C LEU A 67 0.75 13.17 1.70
N GLU A 68 0.84 12.08 2.45
CA GLU A 68 1.90 11.07 2.33
C GLU A 68 1.78 10.26 1.05
N PHE A 69 0.55 9.93 0.65
CA PHE A 69 0.30 9.19 -0.59
C PHE A 69 0.06 10.10 -1.81
N GLY A 70 0.21 11.42 -1.62
CA GLY A 70 -0.08 12.42 -2.64
C GLY A 70 -1.56 12.45 -3.03
N LYS A 71 -1.96 13.38 -3.88
CA LYS A 71 -3.19 13.26 -4.64
C LYS A 71 -2.98 12.08 -5.59
N LYS A 72 -3.35 10.86 -5.15
CA LYS A 72 -3.55 9.78 -6.12
C LYS A 72 -4.48 10.39 -7.17
N GLN A 73 -3.92 10.71 -8.34
CA GLN A 73 -4.77 11.01 -9.47
C GLN A 73 -5.64 9.77 -9.61
N ILE A 74 -6.90 9.89 -9.23
CA ILE A 74 -7.89 8.85 -9.51
C ILE A 74 -7.87 8.79 -11.03
N LYS A 75 -7.05 7.88 -11.57
CA LYS A 75 -7.07 7.59 -13.00
C LYS A 75 -8.52 7.24 -13.28
N ILE A 76 -9.18 8.02 -14.12
CA ILE A 76 -10.53 7.70 -14.56
C ILE A 76 -10.39 6.43 -15.37
N LEU A 77 -10.58 5.30 -14.71
CA LEU A 77 -10.49 3.98 -15.33
C LEU A 77 -11.82 3.71 -16.04
N ASP A 78 -11.73 3.23 -17.27
CA ASP A 78 -12.88 2.65 -17.95
C ASP A 78 -13.31 1.32 -17.29
N ASN A 79 -14.46 0.77 -17.70
CA ASN A 79 -14.99 -0.43 -17.07
C ASN A 79 -14.07 -1.65 -17.24
N LYS A 80 -13.38 -1.77 -18.37
CA LYS A 80 -12.42 -2.84 -18.62
C LYS A 80 -11.20 -2.73 -17.71
N GLN A 81 -10.68 -1.53 -17.54
CA GLN A 81 -9.55 -1.25 -16.65
C GLN A 81 -9.91 -1.51 -15.19
N LYS A 82 -11.13 -1.12 -14.76
CA LYS A 82 -11.66 -1.42 -13.42
C LYS A 82 -11.77 -2.91 -13.17
N GLU A 83 -12.25 -3.66 -14.15
CA GLU A 83 -12.37 -5.11 -14.06
C GLU A 83 -10.98 -5.77 -13.91
N ILE A 84 -10.01 -5.37 -14.72
CA ILE A 84 -8.63 -5.85 -14.63
C ILE A 84 -8.04 -5.55 -13.25
N LEU A 85 -8.21 -4.33 -12.76
CA LEU A 85 -7.72 -3.93 -11.44
C LEU A 85 -8.43 -4.70 -10.31
N ALA A 86 -9.73 -4.93 -10.44
CA ALA A 86 -10.50 -5.70 -9.46
C ALA A 86 -9.99 -7.15 -9.37
N ILE A 87 -9.75 -7.80 -10.51
CA ILE A 87 -9.17 -9.15 -10.57
C ILE A 87 -7.78 -9.16 -9.93
N TYR A 88 -6.96 -8.16 -10.26
CA TYR A 88 -5.61 -8.00 -9.71
C TYR A 88 -5.64 -7.94 -8.18
N GLN A 89 -6.46 -7.05 -7.62
CA GLN A 89 -6.58 -6.87 -6.17
C GLN A 89 -7.23 -8.08 -5.48
N ALA A 90 -8.25 -8.69 -6.08
CA ALA A 90 -8.88 -9.89 -5.55
C ALA A 90 -7.88 -11.06 -5.45
N SER A 91 -7.04 -11.24 -6.46
CA SER A 91 -6.00 -12.28 -6.45
C SER A 91 -4.94 -12.04 -5.36
N LYS A 92 -4.54 -10.78 -5.15
CA LYS A 92 -3.65 -10.41 -4.04
C LYS A 92 -4.29 -10.67 -2.68
N ALA A 93 -5.57 -10.28 -2.51
CA ALA A 93 -6.33 -10.52 -1.29
C ALA A 93 -6.46 -12.02 -0.97
N TYR A 94 -6.74 -12.83 -2.00
CA TYR A 94 -6.87 -14.28 -1.86
C TYR A 94 -5.55 -14.92 -1.36
N VAL A 95 -4.43 -14.64 -2.03
CA VAL A 95 -3.12 -15.22 -1.68
C VAL A 95 -2.62 -14.70 -0.32
N SER A 96 -2.80 -13.41 -0.04
CA SER A 96 -2.36 -12.81 1.23
C SER A 96 -3.31 -13.08 2.40
N LYS A 97 -4.50 -13.64 2.14
CA LYS A 97 -5.58 -13.86 3.12
C LYS A 97 -5.96 -12.56 3.88
N THR A 98 -5.87 -11.44 3.19
CA THR A 98 -6.15 -10.10 3.74
C THR A 98 -7.25 -9.42 2.93
N ARG A 99 -7.88 -8.40 3.53
CA ARG A 99 -8.79 -7.51 2.80
C ARG A 99 -7.95 -6.47 2.06
N VAL A 100 -8.20 -6.30 0.78
CA VAL A 100 -7.53 -5.31 -0.07
C VAL A 100 -8.60 -4.44 -0.73
N ALA A 101 -8.43 -3.12 -0.68
CA ALA A 101 -9.31 -2.20 -1.40
C ALA A 101 -8.89 -2.10 -2.88
N LEU A 102 -9.83 -1.69 -3.75
CA LEU A 102 -9.59 -1.60 -5.21
C LEU A 102 -8.38 -0.73 -5.57
N PHE A 103 -8.13 0.33 -4.81
CA PHE A 103 -7.04 1.29 -5.00
C PHE A 103 -5.95 1.19 -3.92
N ASP A 104 -5.91 0.08 -3.18
CA ASP A 104 -4.90 -0.12 -2.16
C ASP A 104 -3.59 -0.62 -2.79
N GLU A 105 -2.50 0.08 -2.55
CA GLU A 105 -1.20 -0.26 -3.14
C GLU A 105 -0.35 -1.13 -2.21
N ASN A 106 -0.70 -1.18 -0.91
CA ASN A 106 0.15 -1.80 0.10
C ASN A 106 -0.52 -2.98 0.79
N VAL A 107 -0.22 -4.19 0.35
CA VAL A 107 -0.36 -5.37 1.20
C VAL A 107 0.83 -5.38 2.16
N GLN A 108 0.57 -5.35 3.48
CA GLN A 108 1.63 -5.42 4.48
C GLN A 108 2.49 -6.66 4.25
N LYS A 109 3.78 -6.45 3.97
CA LYS A 109 4.76 -7.52 3.91
C LYS A 109 5.18 -7.89 5.32
N LEU A 110 5.28 -9.18 5.57
CA LEU A 110 5.93 -9.67 6.76
C LEU A 110 7.44 -9.42 6.61
N HIS A 111 8.01 -8.62 7.51
CA HIS A 111 9.45 -8.40 7.61
C HIS A 111 9.95 -8.92 8.96
N PRO A 112 10.00 -10.25 9.16
CA PRO A 112 10.62 -10.80 10.35
C PRO A 112 12.11 -10.46 10.37
N THR A 113 12.68 -10.34 11.58
CA THR A 113 14.12 -10.02 11.75
C THR A 113 15.02 -11.06 11.08
N TYR A 114 14.58 -12.33 11.04
CA TYR A 114 15.26 -13.44 10.40
C TYR A 114 14.26 -14.21 9.52
N PRO A 115 14.03 -13.78 8.27
CA PRO A 115 13.06 -14.42 7.40
C PRO A 115 13.54 -15.80 6.96
N SER A 116 12.66 -16.79 7.05
CA SER A 116 12.87 -18.11 6.48
C SER A 116 12.72 -18.09 4.96
N TYR A 117 13.25 -19.11 4.29
CA TYR A 117 13.06 -19.30 2.85
C TYR A 117 11.58 -19.28 2.44
N ASN A 118 10.74 -19.97 3.20
CA ASN A 118 9.30 -20.05 2.91
C ASN A 118 8.62 -18.68 3.04
N GLU A 119 8.93 -17.89 4.07
CA GLU A 119 8.38 -16.54 4.24
C GLU A 119 8.80 -15.59 3.11
N LEU A 120 10.02 -15.71 2.63
CA LEU A 120 10.48 -14.94 1.47
C LEU A 120 9.76 -15.38 0.18
N CYS A 121 9.55 -16.68 -0.03
CA CYS A 121 8.77 -17.18 -1.15
C CYS A 121 7.30 -16.74 -1.08
N GLU A 122 6.67 -16.72 0.10
CA GLU A 122 5.33 -16.20 0.29
C GLU A 122 5.23 -14.69 -0.02
N ASN A 123 6.26 -13.90 0.29
CA ASN A 123 6.30 -12.50 -0.13
C ASN A 123 6.33 -12.36 -1.66
N ILE A 124 7.11 -13.19 -2.35
CA ILE A 124 7.14 -13.22 -3.83
C ILE A 124 5.77 -13.65 -4.39
N LYS A 125 5.11 -14.65 -3.80
CA LYS A 125 3.76 -15.08 -4.21
C LYS A 125 2.75 -13.94 -4.10
N ARG A 126 2.77 -13.17 -3.01
CA ARG A 126 1.89 -12.00 -2.82
C ARG A 126 2.11 -10.93 -3.89
N ASP A 127 3.36 -10.62 -4.19
CA ASP A 127 3.72 -9.63 -5.20
C ASP A 127 3.27 -10.09 -6.61
N LEU A 128 3.37 -11.38 -6.93
CA LEU A 128 3.01 -11.93 -8.23
C LEU A 128 1.53 -12.29 -8.37
N ALA A 129 0.78 -12.43 -7.27
CA ALA A 129 -0.59 -12.94 -7.26
C ALA A 129 -1.53 -12.16 -8.17
N GLY A 130 -1.46 -10.84 -8.16
CA GLY A 130 -2.28 -9.99 -9.01
C GLY A 130 -2.06 -10.22 -10.50
N PHE A 131 -0.80 -10.32 -10.93
CA PHE A 131 -0.44 -10.58 -12.33
C PHE A 131 -0.90 -11.94 -12.81
N ILE A 132 -0.62 -12.98 -12.01
CA ILE A 132 -0.98 -14.35 -12.36
C ILE A 132 -2.50 -14.54 -12.35
N GLY A 133 -3.22 -13.92 -11.40
CA GLY A 133 -4.67 -13.95 -11.37
C GLY A 133 -5.31 -13.31 -12.60
N VAL A 134 -4.82 -12.16 -13.03
CA VAL A 134 -5.31 -11.53 -14.28
C VAL A 134 -4.97 -12.39 -15.48
N GLU A 135 -3.76 -12.96 -15.57
CA GLU A 135 -3.35 -13.86 -16.66
C GLU A 135 -4.24 -15.10 -16.73
N VAL A 136 -4.57 -15.73 -15.60
CA VAL A 136 -5.41 -16.91 -15.53
C VAL A 136 -6.84 -16.61 -15.97
N ILE A 137 -7.45 -15.52 -15.48
CA ILE A 137 -8.84 -15.17 -15.75
C ILE A 137 -9.01 -14.58 -17.16
N LYS A 138 -8.15 -13.65 -17.55
CA LYS A 138 -8.26 -12.96 -18.86
C LYS A 138 -7.54 -13.67 -20.01
N LYS A 139 -6.80 -14.74 -19.72
CA LYS A 139 -5.95 -15.47 -20.70
C LYS A 139 -4.98 -14.56 -21.46
N GLN A 140 -4.63 -13.43 -20.85
CA GLN A 140 -3.77 -12.40 -21.42
C GLN A 140 -2.98 -11.69 -20.32
N LYS A 141 -1.74 -11.28 -20.62
CA LYS A 141 -0.88 -10.52 -19.73
C LYS A 141 -1.17 -9.02 -19.84
N TYR A 142 -1.16 -8.34 -18.71
CA TYR A 142 -1.35 -6.89 -18.62
C TYR A 142 -0.22 -6.25 -17.80
N ALA A 143 0.22 -5.06 -18.21
CA ALA A 143 1.13 -4.23 -17.45
C ALA A 143 0.31 -3.40 -16.45
N ILE A 144 0.20 -3.86 -15.20
CA ILE A 144 -0.69 -3.25 -14.20
C ILE A 144 0.11 -2.45 -13.18
N ASN A 145 0.94 -3.10 -12.39
CA ASN A 145 1.76 -2.49 -11.34
C ASN A 145 3.21 -2.96 -11.46
N HIS A 146 4.09 -2.05 -11.85
CA HIS A 146 5.51 -2.31 -12.01
C HIS A 146 6.22 -2.58 -10.67
N GLU A 147 5.82 -1.90 -9.60
CA GLU A 147 6.46 -1.98 -8.28
C GLU A 147 6.38 -3.39 -7.67
N ASP A 148 5.25 -4.07 -7.83
CA ASP A 148 5.08 -5.45 -7.34
C ASP A 148 6.03 -6.43 -8.08
N LEU A 149 6.23 -6.24 -9.39
CA LEU A 149 7.19 -7.06 -10.16
C LEU A 149 8.63 -6.81 -9.73
N GLU A 150 9.02 -5.54 -9.55
CA GLU A 150 10.34 -5.19 -9.06
C GLU A 150 10.59 -5.75 -7.67
N SER A 151 9.60 -5.67 -6.79
CA SER A 151 9.67 -6.20 -5.44
C SER A 151 9.85 -7.72 -5.43
N ALA A 152 9.09 -8.45 -6.25
CA ALA A 152 9.23 -9.91 -6.39
C ALA A 152 10.63 -10.28 -6.89
N PHE A 153 11.13 -9.57 -7.92
CA PHE A 153 12.46 -9.81 -8.48
C PHE A 153 13.56 -9.50 -7.47
N LYS A 154 13.45 -8.39 -6.75
CA LYS A 154 14.39 -8.01 -5.69
C LYS A 154 14.46 -9.07 -4.59
N THR A 155 13.31 -9.53 -4.09
CA THR A 155 13.24 -10.57 -3.06
C THR A 155 13.84 -11.89 -3.56
N ALA A 156 13.55 -12.31 -4.80
CA ALA A 156 14.14 -13.51 -5.39
C ALA A 156 15.66 -13.39 -5.54
N ASN A 157 16.15 -12.21 -5.95
CA ASN A 157 17.58 -11.93 -6.05
C ASN A 157 18.29 -11.96 -4.67
N GLU A 158 17.63 -11.46 -3.62
CA GLU A 158 18.14 -11.56 -2.25
C GLU A 158 18.24 -13.02 -1.77
N ILE A 159 17.23 -13.85 -2.06
CA ILE A 159 17.23 -15.29 -1.73
C ILE A 159 18.45 -15.97 -2.34
N VAL A 160 18.74 -15.69 -3.62
CA VAL A 160 19.83 -16.34 -4.35
C VAL A 160 21.19 -15.75 -4.00
N ASN A 161 21.34 -14.43 -4.11
CA ASN A 161 22.65 -13.79 -4.06
C ASN A 161 23.08 -13.36 -2.66
N LYS A 162 22.14 -12.98 -1.79
CA LYS A 162 22.44 -12.52 -0.44
C LYS A 162 22.38 -13.65 0.58
N TYR A 163 21.31 -14.43 0.57
CA TYR A 163 21.07 -15.48 1.55
C TYR A 163 21.57 -16.87 1.10
N LYS A 164 21.88 -17.04 -0.19
CA LYS A 164 22.35 -18.32 -0.77
C LYS A 164 21.39 -19.50 -0.51
N MET A 165 20.08 -19.22 -0.49
CA MET A 165 19.03 -20.21 -0.20
C MET A 165 18.47 -20.87 -1.47
N SER A 166 18.85 -20.42 -2.68
CA SER A 166 18.47 -20.99 -3.98
C SER A 166 19.58 -20.76 -4.99
N ASN A 167 19.54 -21.48 -6.12
CA ASN A 167 20.62 -21.46 -7.11
C ASN A 167 20.39 -20.45 -8.24
N SER A 168 19.14 -20.17 -8.60
CA SER A 168 18.80 -19.30 -9.72
C SER A 168 17.56 -18.46 -9.44
N THR A 169 17.65 -17.15 -9.70
CA THR A 169 16.52 -16.21 -9.54
C THR A 169 15.41 -16.53 -10.54
N ASP A 170 15.76 -16.83 -11.79
CA ASP A 170 14.78 -17.10 -12.84
C ASP A 170 14.04 -18.42 -12.59
N GLU A 171 14.75 -19.47 -12.22
CA GLU A 171 14.17 -20.76 -11.88
C GLU A 171 13.22 -20.65 -10.68
N LEU A 172 13.62 -19.93 -9.62
CA LEU A 172 12.80 -19.66 -8.46
C LEU A 172 11.50 -18.95 -8.83
N LEU A 173 11.59 -17.88 -9.64
CA LEU A 173 10.42 -17.11 -10.08
C LEU A 173 9.50 -17.94 -10.99
N ILE A 174 10.05 -18.78 -11.87
CA ILE A 174 9.28 -19.67 -12.74
C ILE A 174 8.49 -20.68 -11.90
N ASN A 175 9.14 -21.32 -10.93
CA ASN A 175 8.50 -22.29 -10.04
C ASN A 175 7.36 -21.65 -9.24
N ILE A 176 7.60 -20.50 -8.61
CA ILE A 176 6.59 -19.78 -7.85
C ILE A 176 5.41 -19.35 -8.76
N LYS A 177 5.67 -18.88 -9.99
CA LYS A 177 4.61 -18.52 -10.94
C LYS A 177 3.77 -19.74 -11.35
N ASN A 178 4.38 -20.90 -11.55
CA ASN A 178 3.67 -22.13 -11.92
C ASN A 178 2.79 -22.63 -10.76
N ASP A 179 3.31 -22.59 -9.53
CA ASP A 179 2.56 -22.95 -8.33
C ASP A 179 1.32 -22.05 -8.16
N LEU A 180 1.52 -20.72 -8.30
CA LEU A 180 0.43 -19.75 -8.24
C LEU A 180 -0.63 -19.96 -9.34
N ARG A 181 -0.20 -20.25 -10.57
CA ARG A 181 -1.16 -20.57 -11.67
C ARG A 181 -2.01 -21.77 -11.33
N THR A 182 -1.39 -22.82 -10.82
CA THR A 182 -2.10 -24.05 -10.43
C THR A 182 -3.09 -23.76 -9.30
N GLU A 183 -2.64 -23.06 -8.26
CA GLU A 183 -3.45 -22.70 -7.10
C GLU A 183 -4.67 -21.84 -7.51
N LEU A 184 -4.45 -20.78 -8.28
CA LEU A 184 -5.50 -19.86 -8.70
C LEU A 184 -6.47 -20.51 -9.70
N SER A 185 -5.98 -21.34 -10.63
CA SER A 185 -6.84 -22.04 -11.58
C SER A 185 -7.81 -23.01 -10.91
N GLN A 186 -7.36 -23.78 -9.93
CA GLN A 186 -8.20 -24.73 -9.18
C GLN A 186 -9.31 -24.06 -8.37
N ASN A 187 -9.14 -22.79 -8.00
CA ASN A 187 -10.11 -22.06 -7.18
C ASN A 187 -11.10 -21.22 -8.00
N ILE A 188 -10.81 -20.97 -9.28
CA ILE A 188 -11.71 -20.26 -10.21
C ILE A 188 -12.77 -21.23 -10.78
N GLU A 189 -12.46 -22.53 -10.83
CA GLU A 189 -13.36 -23.58 -11.34
C GLU A 189 -14.35 -24.10 -10.29
N LYS A 190 -14.28 -23.62 -9.05
CA LYS A 190 -15.22 -23.92 -7.94
C LYS A 190 -16.19 -22.78 -7.71
#